data_92b4ba65a32000b6e67d26fdb41b5e18
#
_entry.id   92b4ba65a32000b6e67d26fdb41b5e18
#
_cell.length_a   1.000
_cell.length_b   1.000
_cell.length_c   1.000
_cell.angle_alpha   90.00
_cell.angle_beta   90.00
_cell.angle_gamma   90.00
#
_symmetry.space_group_name_H-M   'P 1'
#
loop_
_entity.id
_entity.type
_entity.pdbx_description
1 polymer ?
#
loop_
_entity_poly.entity_id
_entity_poly.type
_entity_poly.pdbx_seq_one_letter_code
_entity_poly.pdbx_strand_id
1 'polypeptide(L)'
;AHETLALAMNRIGGYSNSGEGGEDPKRFALSQYDDGSVKSKRSAIKQIASGRFGVTSYYLANADMLEIKVAQGAKPGEGGQLPGFKVDPYIASIRHSTPGVGLISPPPHHDIYSIEDLSQLIYDLKRSNPSADVSVKLVAEVGVGTIAAGVSKAKADHILISGHDGGTGASP
;
A
#
# COMPACT_ATOMS: atom_id res chain seq x y z
N ALA A 1 14.36 9.98 0.25
CA ALA A 1 13.08 10.64 0.61
C ALA A 1 12.13 9.68 1.36
N HIS A 2 11.81 8.51 0.82
CA HIS A 2 10.81 7.59 1.40
C HIS A 2 11.20 7.10 2.82
N GLU A 3 12.45 6.69 3.02
CA GLU A 3 12.95 6.30 4.35
C GLU A 3 12.90 7.47 5.35
N THR A 4 13.25 8.67 4.89
CA THR A 4 13.23 9.87 5.74
C THR A 4 11.82 10.19 6.21
N LEU A 5 10.83 10.10 5.31
CA LEU A 5 9.42 10.31 5.65
C LEU A 5 8.92 9.23 6.63
N ALA A 6 9.25 7.96 6.39
CA ALA A 6 8.85 6.87 7.27
C ALA A 6 9.44 7.04 8.68
N LEU A 7 10.73 7.38 8.76
CA LEU A 7 11.38 7.63 10.05
C LEU A 7 10.77 8.83 10.79
N ALA A 8 10.50 9.93 10.07
CA ALA A 8 9.89 11.12 10.65
C ALA A 8 8.51 10.78 11.25
N MET A 9 7.66 10.07 10.49
CA MET A 9 6.35 9.64 10.96
C MET A 9 6.46 8.69 12.16
N ASN A 10 7.37 7.73 12.11
CA ASN A 10 7.59 6.79 13.22
C ASN A 10 8.05 7.52 14.51
N ARG A 11 8.83 8.62 14.37
CA ARG A 11 9.27 9.42 15.52
C ARG A 11 8.14 10.17 16.23
N ILE A 12 7.20 10.69 15.46
CA ILE A 12 6.05 11.44 16.00
C ILE A 12 4.84 10.57 16.31
N GLY A 13 4.95 9.24 16.16
CA GLY A 13 3.84 8.31 16.37
C GLY A 13 2.77 8.34 15.27
N GLY A 14 3.12 8.89 14.09
CA GLY A 14 2.26 8.89 12.91
C GLY A 14 2.57 7.71 11.97
N TYR A 15 1.76 7.56 10.93
CA TYR A 15 1.84 6.47 9.97
C TYR A 15 2.21 6.99 8.58
N SER A 16 3.25 6.42 7.98
CA SER A 16 3.58 6.58 6.56
C SER A 16 3.12 5.37 5.76
N ASN A 17 2.84 5.57 4.49
CA ASN A 17 2.39 4.52 3.58
C ASN A 17 3.54 4.08 2.66
N SER A 18 3.67 2.77 2.44
CA SER A 18 4.68 2.21 1.54
C SER A 18 4.43 2.55 0.07
N GLY A 19 3.19 2.88 -0.30
CA GLY A 19 2.74 2.87 -1.69
C GLY A 19 2.68 1.45 -2.26
N GLU A 20 2.39 1.33 -3.55
CA GLU A 20 2.16 0.04 -4.22
C GLU A 20 3.43 -0.71 -4.66
N GLY A 21 4.59 -0.16 -4.41
CA GLY A 21 5.87 -0.70 -4.90
C GLY A 21 6.57 -1.71 -4.02
N GLY A 22 5.96 -2.16 -2.94
CA GLY A 22 6.65 -2.95 -1.92
C GLY A 22 7.57 -2.10 -1.06
N GLU A 23 8.39 -2.74 -0.25
CA GLU A 23 9.34 -2.06 0.63
C GLU A 23 10.57 -2.92 0.88
N ASP A 24 11.77 -2.32 0.87
CA ASP A 24 13.01 -3.04 1.14
C ASP A 24 12.99 -3.60 2.58
N PRO A 25 13.13 -4.93 2.75
CA PRO A 25 13.14 -5.55 4.08
C PRO A 25 14.20 -5.02 5.03
N LYS A 26 15.31 -4.45 4.53
CA LYS A 26 16.34 -3.79 5.35
C LYS A 26 15.79 -2.65 6.20
N ARG A 27 14.67 -2.05 5.78
CA ARG A 27 14.01 -0.96 6.50
C ARG A 27 13.24 -1.43 7.73
N PHE A 28 12.95 -2.73 7.85
CA PHE A 28 12.19 -3.29 8.96
C PHE A 28 12.99 -3.44 10.23
N ALA A 29 14.32 -3.54 10.11
CA ALA A 29 15.21 -3.62 11.26
C ALA A 29 15.13 -2.36 12.13
N LEU A 30 15.22 -2.57 13.44
CA LEU A 30 15.36 -1.48 14.40
C LEU A 30 16.78 -0.92 14.35
N SER A 31 16.89 0.40 14.39
CA SER A 31 18.15 1.12 14.47
C SER A 31 18.11 2.09 15.64
N GLN A 32 19.24 2.22 16.35
CA GLN A 32 19.41 3.24 17.36
C GLN A 32 19.90 4.52 16.70
N TYR A 33 19.37 5.65 17.13
CA TYR A 33 19.72 6.98 16.64
C TYR A 33 20.45 7.79 17.69
N ASP A 34 21.10 8.89 17.30
CA ASP A 34 21.91 9.75 18.17
C ASP A 34 21.11 10.36 19.33
N ASP A 35 19.80 10.50 19.16
CA ASP A 35 18.88 10.96 20.22
C ASP A 35 18.48 9.87 21.22
N GLY A 36 19.09 8.68 21.12
CA GLY A 36 18.78 7.52 21.95
C GLY A 36 17.53 6.75 21.56
N SER A 37 16.75 7.23 20.59
CA SER A 37 15.53 6.53 20.14
C SER A 37 15.89 5.28 19.34
N VAL A 38 15.05 4.25 19.46
CA VAL A 38 15.15 3.01 18.67
C VAL A 38 13.95 2.92 17.77
N LYS A 39 14.14 3.08 16.47
CA LYS A 39 13.06 3.07 15.46
C LYS A 39 13.51 2.30 14.22
N SER A 40 12.54 1.77 13.48
CA SER A 40 12.75 1.26 12.13
C SER A 40 12.49 2.37 11.09
N LYS A 41 12.94 2.11 9.87
CA LYS A 41 12.65 2.96 8.71
C LYS A 41 11.46 2.43 7.90
N ARG A 42 10.73 1.47 8.45
CA ARG A 42 9.56 0.87 7.79
C ARG A 42 8.40 1.86 7.73
N SER A 43 7.62 1.77 6.67
CA SER A 43 6.32 2.41 6.63
C SER A 43 5.32 1.60 7.47
N ALA A 44 4.59 2.28 8.34
CA ALA A 44 3.60 1.64 9.22
C ALA A 44 2.43 1.04 8.41
N ILE A 45 2.04 1.72 7.33
CA ILE A 45 1.00 1.26 6.40
C ILE A 45 1.66 0.52 5.23
N LYS A 46 1.27 -0.73 5.02
CA LYS A 46 1.67 -1.54 3.87
C LYS A 46 0.53 -1.64 2.86
N GLN A 47 0.74 -1.11 1.66
CA GLN A 47 -0.28 -1.07 0.63
C GLN A 47 -0.28 -2.35 -0.21
N ILE A 48 -1.48 -2.85 -0.51
CA ILE A 48 -1.75 -3.99 -1.39
C ILE A 48 -2.63 -3.48 -2.53
N ALA A 49 -2.01 -3.31 -3.70
CA ALA A 49 -2.70 -2.94 -4.93
C ALA A 49 -2.96 -4.17 -5.81
N SER A 50 -3.69 -4.02 -6.90
CA SER A 50 -3.95 -5.10 -7.86
C SER A 50 -2.66 -5.77 -8.38
N GLY A 51 -1.60 -4.99 -8.61
CA GLY A 51 -0.31 -5.51 -9.05
C GLY A 51 0.46 -6.30 -7.99
N ARG A 52 0.12 -6.17 -6.72
CA ARG A 52 0.74 -6.89 -5.58
C ARG A 52 2.27 -6.87 -5.56
N PHE A 53 2.89 -5.80 -6.04
CA PHE A 53 4.34 -5.67 -6.12
C PHE A 53 4.99 -5.71 -4.74
N GLY A 54 5.89 -6.68 -4.53
CA GLY A 54 6.63 -6.85 -3.29
C GLY A 54 5.78 -7.33 -2.10
N VAL A 55 4.53 -7.73 -2.31
CA VAL A 55 3.66 -8.27 -1.26
C VAL A 55 4.06 -9.70 -0.94
N THR A 56 4.70 -9.88 0.22
CA THR A 56 5.09 -11.17 0.78
C THR A 56 4.53 -11.30 2.18
N SER A 57 4.52 -12.51 2.75
CA SER A 57 4.14 -12.70 4.15
C SER A 57 5.00 -11.88 5.11
N TYR A 58 6.30 -11.73 4.82
CA TYR A 58 7.20 -10.91 5.62
C TYR A 58 6.84 -9.41 5.54
N TYR A 59 6.48 -8.92 4.35
CA TYR A 59 5.98 -7.57 4.16
C TYR A 59 4.70 -7.34 4.99
N LEU A 60 3.72 -8.24 4.89
CA LEU A 60 2.47 -8.14 5.63
C LEU A 60 2.67 -8.19 7.14
N ALA A 61 3.56 -9.06 7.64
CA ALA A 61 3.84 -9.21 9.06
C ALA A 61 4.50 -7.97 9.69
N ASN A 62 5.11 -7.10 8.89
CA ASN A 62 5.77 -5.88 9.34
C ASN A 62 4.90 -4.62 9.22
N ALA A 63 3.59 -4.75 9.11
CA ALA A 63 2.63 -3.66 9.06
C ALA A 63 1.97 -3.41 10.41
N ASP A 64 1.68 -2.14 10.71
CA ASP A 64 0.72 -1.76 11.73
C ASP A 64 -0.69 -1.61 11.13
N MET A 65 -0.74 -1.29 9.83
CA MET A 65 -1.96 -1.24 9.04
C MET A 65 -1.71 -1.80 7.63
N LEU A 66 -2.63 -2.61 7.14
CA LEU A 66 -2.65 -3.14 5.77
C LEU A 66 -3.68 -2.37 4.96
N GLU A 67 -3.28 -1.75 3.86
CA GLU A 67 -4.18 -0.94 3.03
C GLU A 67 -4.45 -1.60 1.68
N ILE A 68 -5.70 -1.98 1.47
CA ILE A 68 -6.18 -2.43 0.16
C ILE A 68 -6.42 -1.21 -0.72
N LYS A 69 -5.65 -1.07 -1.80
CA LYS A 69 -5.85 -0.01 -2.79
C LYS A 69 -6.80 -0.50 -3.87
N VAL A 70 -8.03 -0.01 -3.87
CA VAL A 70 -9.02 -0.37 -4.91
C VAL A 70 -8.71 0.35 -6.22
N ALA A 71 -8.41 1.64 -6.15
CA ALA A 71 -8.02 2.48 -7.29
C ALA A 71 -7.24 3.71 -6.78
N GLN A 72 -6.83 4.60 -7.66
CA GLN A 72 -6.16 5.85 -7.29
C GLN A 72 -6.88 7.07 -7.89
N GLY A 73 -7.01 8.15 -7.10
CA GLY A 73 -7.77 9.33 -7.48
C GLY A 73 -7.16 10.09 -8.65
N ALA A 74 -5.83 10.12 -8.78
CA ALA A 74 -5.14 10.81 -9.87
C ALA A 74 -5.37 10.16 -11.25
N LYS A 75 -5.64 8.83 -11.28
CA LYS A 75 -5.80 8.05 -12.52
C LYS A 75 -6.84 6.95 -12.33
N PRO A 76 -8.11 7.28 -12.09
CA PRO A 76 -9.11 6.30 -11.68
C PRO A 76 -9.41 5.24 -12.74
N GLY A 77 -9.29 5.59 -14.02
CA GLY A 77 -9.52 4.67 -15.14
C GLY A 77 -8.25 4.02 -15.73
N GLU A 78 -7.05 4.49 -15.35
CA GLU A 78 -5.79 4.05 -15.95
C GLU A 78 -4.99 3.12 -15.04
N GLY A 79 -5.11 3.29 -13.73
CA GLY A 79 -4.32 2.53 -12.75
C GLY A 79 -2.87 2.99 -12.64
N GLY A 80 -2.02 2.12 -12.07
CA GLY A 80 -0.59 2.36 -11.90
C GLY A 80 0.22 1.76 -13.04
N GLN A 81 1.23 2.50 -13.50
CA GLN A 81 2.20 2.02 -14.48
C GLN A 81 3.60 2.49 -14.12
N LEU A 82 4.59 1.60 -14.25
CA LEU A 82 6.00 1.96 -14.21
C LEU A 82 6.66 1.46 -15.50
N PRO A 83 7.15 2.37 -16.35
CA PRO A 83 7.84 2.00 -17.59
C PRO A 83 9.09 1.16 -17.32
N GLY A 84 9.41 0.23 -18.22
CA GLY A 84 10.53 -0.70 -18.05
C GLY A 84 11.88 -0.03 -17.80
N PHE A 85 12.15 1.11 -18.44
CA PHE A 85 13.41 1.84 -18.22
C PHE A 85 13.59 2.43 -16.81
N LYS A 86 12.50 2.52 -16.02
CA LYS A 86 12.51 2.90 -14.60
C LYS A 86 12.62 1.69 -13.66
N VAL A 87 12.51 0.48 -14.19
CA VAL A 87 12.61 -0.77 -13.41
C VAL A 87 14.07 -1.23 -13.42
N ASP A 88 14.89 -0.59 -12.62
CA ASP A 88 16.27 -0.98 -12.41
C ASP A 88 16.37 -2.28 -11.54
N PRO A 89 17.57 -2.88 -11.40
CA PRO A 89 17.73 -4.10 -10.60
C PRO A 89 17.27 -3.95 -9.14
N TYR A 90 17.44 -2.78 -8.54
CA TYR A 90 17.00 -2.53 -7.16
C TYR A 90 15.46 -2.49 -7.06
N ILE A 91 14.82 -1.72 -7.92
CA ILE A 91 13.36 -1.65 -7.98
C ILE A 91 12.75 -3.02 -8.29
N ALA A 92 13.34 -3.74 -9.25
CA ALA A 92 12.90 -5.09 -9.59
C ALA A 92 12.98 -6.04 -8.40
N SER A 93 14.05 -5.99 -7.62
CA SER A 93 14.22 -6.84 -6.45
C SER A 93 13.16 -6.58 -5.38
N ILE A 94 12.84 -5.30 -5.11
CA ILE A 94 11.82 -4.91 -4.13
C ILE A 94 10.42 -5.33 -4.59
N ARG A 95 10.14 -5.21 -5.89
CA ARG A 95 8.84 -5.52 -6.48
C ARG A 95 8.66 -7.00 -6.85
N HIS A 96 9.68 -7.82 -6.65
CA HIS A 96 9.71 -9.22 -7.08
C HIS A 96 9.38 -9.37 -8.58
N SER A 97 10.07 -8.56 -9.41
CA SER A 97 9.86 -8.47 -10.85
C SER A 97 11.19 -8.55 -11.62
N THR A 98 11.12 -8.46 -12.95
CA THR A 98 12.30 -8.53 -13.83
C THR A 98 12.78 -7.12 -14.18
N PRO A 99 14.09 -6.81 -14.06
CA PRO A 99 14.64 -5.53 -14.51
C PRO A 99 14.34 -5.26 -15.97
N GLY A 100 14.04 -4.00 -16.29
CA GLY A 100 13.75 -3.54 -17.65
C GLY A 100 12.35 -3.88 -18.17
N VAL A 101 11.56 -4.64 -17.42
CA VAL A 101 10.18 -4.99 -17.81
C VAL A 101 9.20 -4.02 -17.13
N GLY A 102 8.30 -3.43 -17.92
CA GLY A 102 7.26 -2.52 -17.41
C GLY A 102 6.30 -3.21 -16.45
N LEU A 103 5.84 -2.48 -15.44
CA LEU A 103 4.93 -2.97 -14.42
C LEU A 103 3.59 -2.24 -14.53
N ILE A 104 2.49 -2.98 -14.47
CA ILE A 104 1.13 -2.47 -14.55
C ILE A 104 0.35 -2.94 -13.33
N SER A 105 -0.33 -2.00 -12.66
CA SER A 105 -1.31 -2.28 -11.61
C SER A 105 -2.66 -1.78 -12.11
N PRO A 106 -3.50 -2.66 -12.68
CA PRO A 106 -4.74 -2.22 -13.34
C PRO A 106 -5.76 -1.71 -12.34
N PRO A 107 -6.61 -0.75 -12.73
CA PRO A 107 -7.81 -0.35 -12.02
C PRO A 107 -9.04 -1.10 -12.56
N PRO A 108 -10.04 -1.38 -11.77
CA PRO A 108 -9.99 -1.50 -10.31
C PRO A 108 -9.17 -2.72 -9.87
N HIS A 109 -9.05 -2.93 -8.57
CA HIS A 109 -8.32 -4.08 -8.02
C HIS A 109 -8.88 -5.40 -8.55
N HIS A 110 -8.04 -6.21 -9.21
CA HIS A 110 -8.47 -7.40 -9.96
C HIS A 110 -8.94 -8.58 -9.08
N ASP A 111 -8.72 -8.53 -7.79
CA ASP A 111 -9.22 -9.55 -6.86
C ASP A 111 -10.58 -9.19 -6.26
N ILE A 112 -11.14 -8.03 -6.59
CA ILE A 112 -12.35 -7.49 -5.98
C ILE A 112 -13.38 -7.19 -7.08
N TYR A 113 -14.36 -8.08 -7.22
CA TYR A 113 -15.50 -7.95 -8.14
C TYR A 113 -16.83 -7.80 -7.40
N SER A 114 -16.83 -8.06 -6.10
CA SER A 114 -18.00 -7.96 -5.24
C SER A 114 -17.59 -7.56 -3.82
N ILE A 115 -18.57 -7.25 -2.97
CA ILE A 115 -18.32 -6.98 -1.55
C ILE A 115 -17.87 -8.24 -0.82
N GLU A 116 -18.28 -9.41 -1.28
CA GLU A 116 -17.89 -10.70 -0.75
C GLU A 116 -16.41 -10.98 -0.99
N ASP A 117 -15.90 -10.66 -2.21
CA ASP A 117 -14.48 -10.78 -2.53
C ASP A 117 -13.64 -9.86 -1.64
N LEU A 118 -14.10 -8.62 -1.43
CA LEU A 118 -13.45 -7.69 -0.52
C LEU A 118 -13.45 -8.22 0.92
N SER A 119 -14.57 -8.76 1.38
CA SER A 119 -14.68 -9.34 2.72
C SER A 119 -13.72 -10.52 2.91
N GLN A 120 -13.57 -11.36 1.89
CA GLN A 120 -12.61 -12.46 1.90
C GLN A 120 -11.17 -11.95 1.97
N LEU A 121 -10.82 -10.95 1.16
CA LEU A 121 -9.47 -10.37 1.17
C LEU A 121 -9.16 -9.72 2.53
N ILE A 122 -10.10 -8.98 3.11
CA ILE A 122 -9.95 -8.41 4.45
C ILE A 122 -9.72 -9.52 5.50
N TYR A 123 -10.50 -10.59 5.43
CA TYR A 123 -10.34 -11.74 6.31
C TYR A 123 -8.94 -12.36 6.18
N ASP A 124 -8.48 -12.62 4.97
CA ASP A 124 -7.18 -13.22 4.69
C ASP A 124 -6.02 -12.34 5.20
N LEU A 125 -6.12 -11.02 5.03
CA LEU A 125 -5.13 -10.07 5.53
C LEU A 125 -5.11 -10.05 7.07
N LYS A 126 -6.26 -10.05 7.72
CA LYS A 126 -6.34 -10.15 9.19
C LYS A 126 -5.79 -11.47 9.73
N ARG A 127 -5.90 -12.56 8.96
CA ARG A 127 -5.29 -13.84 9.31
C ARG A 127 -3.78 -13.85 9.10
N SER A 128 -3.30 -13.12 8.09
CA SER A 128 -1.86 -12.99 7.81
C SER A 128 -1.13 -12.12 8.84
N ASN A 129 -1.80 -11.08 9.35
CA ASN A 129 -1.29 -10.23 10.42
C ASN A 129 -2.44 -9.81 11.36
N PRO A 130 -2.73 -10.61 12.40
CA PRO A 130 -3.85 -10.34 13.31
C PRO A 130 -3.72 -9.06 14.14
N SER A 131 -2.52 -8.49 14.24
CA SER A 131 -2.26 -7.26 15.00
C SER A 131 -2.41 -5.98 14.16
N ALA A 132 -2.48 -6.10 12.84
CA ALA A 132 -2.62 -4.96 11.95
C ALA A 132 -4.10 -4.66 11.68
N ASP A 133 -4.44 -3.36 11.67
CA ASP A 133 -5.71 -2.90 11.12
C ASP A 133 -5.74 -3.08 9.60
N VAL A 134 -6.94 -3.29 9.04
CA VAL A 134 -7.13 -3.35 7.59
C VAL A 134 -7.90 -2.12 7.13
N SER A 135 -7.24 -1.31 6.31
CA SER A 135 -7.80 -0.12 5.65
C SER A 135 -8.18 -0.43 4.20
N VAL A 136 -9.24 0.19 3.72
CA VAL A 136 -9.62 0.17 2.30
C VAL A 136 -9.59 1.58 1.74
N LYS A 137 -8.75 1.79 0.71
CA LYS A 137 -8.63 3.07 0.03
C LYS A 137 -9.58 3.13 -1.17
N LEU A 138 -10.47 4.10 -1.12
CA LEU A 138 -11.45 4.42 -2.16
C LEU A 138 -11.12 5.75 -2.84
N VAL A 139 -11.65 5.97 -4.02
CA VAL A 139 -11.54 7.23 -4.76
C VAL A 139 -12.70 8.15 -4.38
N ALA A 140 -12.40 9.44 -4.20
CA ALA A 140 -13.38 10.49 -3.93
C ALA A 140 -14.15 10.82 -5.22
N GLU A 141 -15.21 10.08 -5.48
CA GLU A 141 -16.08 10.25 -6.65
C GLU A 141 -17.55 10.15 -6.27
N VAL A 142 -18.43 10.47 -7.20
CA VAL A 142 -19.87 10.36 -6.99
C VAL A 142 -20.26 8.91 -6.68
N GLY A 143 -21.00 8.71 -5.59
CA GLY A 143 -21.41 7.38 -5.15
C GLY A 143 -20.45 6.70 -4.16
N VAL A 144 -19.30 7.29 -3.83
CA VAL A 144 -18.32 6.70 -2.90
C VAL A 144 -18.92 6.37 -1.52
N GLY A 145 -19.93 7.12 -1.06
CA GLY A 145 -20.62 6.84 0.19
C GLY A 145 -21.33 5.49 0.20
N THR A 146 -21.94 5.09 -0.91
CA THR A 146 -22.56 3.76 -1.06
C THR A 146 -21.50 2.66 -1.04
N ILE A 147 -20.37 2.88 -1.72
CA ILE A 147 -19.23 1.95 -1.72
C ILE A 147 -18.66 1.83 -0.30
N ALA A 148 -18.45 2.94 0.39
CA ALA A 148 -17.96 2.97 1.76
C ALA A 148 -18.87 2.22 2.74
N ALA A 149 -20.19 2.31 2.57
CA ALA A 149 -21.15 1.54 3.36
C ALA A 149 -20.96 0.03 3.15
N GLY A 150 -20.73 -0.42 1.90
CA GLY A 150 -20.39 -1.80 1.59
C GLY A 150 -19.06 -2.24 2.23
N VAL A 151 -18.02 -1.41 2.13
CA VAL A 151 -16.70 -1.67 2.74
C VAL A 151 -16.81 -1.80 4.26
N SER A 152 -17.62 -0.96 4.90
CA SER A 152 -17.90 -1.06 6.35
C SER A 152 -18.56 -2.40 6.70
N LYS A 153 -19.52 -2.87 5.89
CA LYS A 153 -20.15 -4.19 6.06
C LYS A 153 -19.16 -5.33 5.86
N ALA A 154 -18.17 -5.16 5.00
CA ALA A 154 -17.08 -6.12 4.79
C ALA A 154 -16.07 -6.17 5.96
N LYS A 155 -16.28 -5.38 7.01
CA LYS A 155 -15.49 -5.34 8.27
C LYS A 155 -14.07 -4.82 8.10
N ALA A 156 -13.86 -3.83 7.22
CA ALA A 156 -12.67 -3.00 7.25
C ALA A 156 -12.61 -2.20 8.57
N ASP A 157 -11.43 -2.04 9.13
CA ASP A 157 -11.23 -1.24 10.36
C ASP A 157 -11.16 0.26 10.03
N HIS A 158 -10.69 0.58 8.82
CA HIS A 158 -10.53 1.95 8.36
C HIS A 158 -10.93 2.08 6.88
N ILE A 159 -11.46 3.25 6.50
CA ILE A 159 -11.78 3.60 5.12
C ILE A 159 -11.12 4.93 4.80
N LEU A 160 -10.25 4.94 3.78
CA LEU A 160 -9.63 6.15 3.26
C LEU A 160 -10.33 6.57 1.97
N ILE A 161 -10.92 7.76 1.95
CA ILE A 161 -11.46 8.38 0.74
C ILE A 161 -10.43 9.37 0.22
N SER A 162 -9.79 9.05 -0.90
CA SER A 162 -8.66 9.77 -1.45
C SER A 162 -9.06 10.57 -2.68
N GLY A 163 -8.72 11.88 -2.69
CA GLY A 163 -8.85 12.74 -3.85
C GLY A 163 -7.77 12.50 -4.92
N HIS A 164 -7.73 13.38 -5.92
CA HIS A 164 -6.77 13.30 -7.02
C HIS A 164 -5.48 14.08 -6.78
N ASP A 165 -5.47 15.01 -5.86
CA ASP A 165 -4.27 15.80 -5.55
C ASP A 165 -3.18 14.92 -4.91
N GLY A 166 -1.94 15.27 -5.18
CA GLY A 166 -0.78 14.51 -4.71
C GLY A 166 0.02 13.84 -5.81
N GLY A 167 -0.50 13.76 -7.00
CA GLY A 167 0.20 13.36 -8.21
C GLY A 167 0.96 12.04 -8.13
N THR A 168 1.65 11.73 -9.20
CA THR A 168 2.58 10.60 -9.25
C THR A 168 3.78 10.97 -10.12
N GLY A 169 4.99 10.84 -9.58
CA GLY A 169 6.23 11.05 -10.31
C GLY A 169 6.74 9.80 -11.03
N ALA A 170 6.15 8.65 -10.80
CA ALA A 170 6.59 7.37 -11.35
C ALA A 170 6.03 7.10 -12.76
N SER A 171 4.86 7.62 -13.05
CA SER A 171 4.14 7.42 -14.30
C SER A 171 4.79 8.15 -15.50
N PRO A 172 4.54 7.71 -16.74
CA PRO A 172 4.92 8.44 -17.96
C PRO A 172 4.42 9.85 -17.99
#